data_f9e95315e6e85f8c7e020544decd5fc7
#
_entry.id   f9e95315e6e85f8c7e020544decd5fc7
#
_cell.length_a   1.000
_cell.length_b   1.000
_cell.length_c   1.000
_cell.angle_alpha   90.00
_cell.angle_beta   90.00
_cell.angle_gamma   90.00
#
_symmetry.space_group_name_H-M   'P 1'
#
loop_
_entity.id
_entity.type
_entity.pdbx_description
1 polymer ?
#
loop_
_entity_poly.entity_id
_entity_poly.type
_entity_poly.pdbx_seq_one_letter_code
_entity_poly.pdbx_strand_id
1 'polypeptide(L)'
;DYGSFVAVGSSTRATIGEALKKVILEIGQTAPYFRYVLGKKKEENWIPTNDFSKIKNFEDHSAFYLKRRDLWHVFDDWRNIVPSKCIDFYQKQELSDVEQILKCLRIFNTKGYNVLFKDITTPDIRQFGYYSIKIYIPQLIQMGGSYSWYFLGSQRLYTVPKQFGYTCNNFENLNHYPHPFP
;
A
#
# COMPACT_ATOMS: atom_id res chain seq x y z
N ASP A 1 -17.70 -17.65 13.20
CA ASP A 1 -16.30 -17.92 12.90
C ASP A 1 -16.05 -17.56 11.43
N TYR A 2 -15.15 -16.58 11.19
CA TYR A 2 -14.85 -16.12 9.83
C TYR A 2 -13.77 -16.98 9.16
N GLY A 3 -13.26 -17.97 9.85
CA GLY A 3 -12.20 -18.86 9.36
C GLY A 3 -10.86 -18.15 9.15
N SER A 4 -9.99 -18.73 8.34
CA SER A 4 -8.71 -18.15 7.95
C SER A 4 -8.90 -17.08 6.86
N PHE A 5 -8.04 -16.07 6.87
CA PHE A 5 -7.97 -15.03 5.83
C PHE A 5 -6.51 -14.61 5.60
N VAL A 6 -6.26 -14.00 4.46
CA VAL A 6 -4.98 -13.34 4.14
C VAL A 6 -5.15 -11.86 4.39
N ALA A 7 -4.26 -11.30 5.22
CA ALA A 7 -4.13 -9.85 5.41
C ALA A 7 -2.75 -9.41 4.94
N VAL A 8 -2.71 -8.36 4.17
CA VAL A 8 -1.46 -7.77 3.66
C VAL A 8 -1.37 -6.34 4.16
N GLY A 9 -0.25 -6.00 4.75
CA GLY A 9 0.06 -4.64 5.17
C GLY A 9 1.40 -4.20 4.60
N SER A 10 1.59 -2.91 4.43
CA SER A 10 2.86 -2.34 3.99
C SER A 10 3.16 -1.05 4.72
N SER A 11 4.42 -0.79 4.99
CA SER A 11 4.82 0.45 5.64
C SER A 11 6.22 0.86 5.21
N THR A 12 6.41 2.16 5.06
CA THR A 12 7.74 2.78 4.87
C THR A 12 8.00 3.73 6.03
N ARG A 13 9.09 3.52 6.74
CA ARG A 13 9.55 4.34 7.85
C ARG A 13 11.06 4.55 7.75
N ALA A 14 11.61 5.40 8.60
CA ALA A 14 13.04 5.67 8.61
C ALA A 14 13.86 4.46 9.06
N THR A 15 13.31 3.62 9.91
CA THR A 15 13.92 2.36 10.37
C THR A 15 13.01 1.16 10.11
N ILE A 16 13.62 -0.02 10.00
CA ILE A 16 12.88 -1.28 9.81
C ILE A 16 11.99 -1.58 11.02
N GLY A 17 12.46 -1.30 12.24
CA GLY A 17 11.69 -1.52 13.47
C GLY A 17 10.41 -0.69 13.50
N GLU A 18 10.49 0.59 13.14
CA GLU A 18 9.30 1.46 13.04
C GLU A 18 8.35 1.02 11.92
N ALA A 19 8.90 0.61 10.77
CA ALA A 19 8.10 0.09 9.67
C ALA A 19 7.36 -1.18 10.08
N LEU A 20 8.03 -2.14 10.71
CA LEU A 20 7.43 -3.38 11.21
C LEU A 20 6.35 -3.12 12.26
N LYS A 21 6.64 -2.25 13.24
CA LYS A 21 5.65 -1.85 14.26
C LYS A 21 4.38 -1.30 13.59
N LYS A 22 4.52 -0.42 12.60
CA LYS A 22 3.38 0.16 11.89
C LYS A 22 2.58 -0.89 11.13
N VAL A 23 3.24 -1.80 10.41
CA VAL A 23 2.58 -2.90 9.67
C VAL A 23 1.80 -3.81 10.62
N ILE A 24 2.39 -4.20 11.76
CA ILE A 24 1.70 -5.05 12.74
C ILE A 24 0.44 -4.38 13.27
N LEU A 25 0.52 -3.10 13.62
CA LEU A 25 -0.64 -2.33 14.09
C LEU A 25 -1.72 -2.20 13.00
N GLU A 26 -1.33 -2.01 11.75
CA GLU A 26 -2.24 -1.93 10.60
C GLU A 26 -2.95 -3.26 10.35
N ILE A 27 -2.19 -4.37 10.33
CA ILE A 27 -2.77 -5.72 10.19
C ILE A 27 -3.70 -6.03 11.37
N GLY A 28 -3.38 -5.58 12.58
CA GLY A 28 -4.24 -5.76 13.76
C GLY A 28 -5.63 -5.13 13.62
N GLN A 29 -5.76 -4.07 12.85
CA GLN A 29 -7.05 -3.42 12.54
C GLN A 29 -7.85 -4.13 11.45
N THR A 30 -7.22 -5.05 10.72
CA THR A 30 -7.83 -5.70 9.56
C THR A 30 -9.01 -6.60 9.92
N ALA A 31 -8.95 -7.33 11.02
CA ALA A 31 -10.01 -8.27 11.38
C ALA A 31 -11.38 -7.61 11.64
N PRO A 32 -11.49 -6.53 12.44
CA PRO A 32 -12.74 -5.78 12.58
C PRO A 32 -13.24 -5.20 11.26
N TYR A 33 -12.33 -4.64 10.46
CA TYR A 33 -12.64 -4.07 9.16
C TYR A 33 -13.20 -5.14 8.21
N PHE A 34 -12.59 -6.31 8.14
CA PHE A 34 -13.07 -7.41 7.29
C PHE A 34 -14.46 -7.91 7.70
N ARG A 35 -14.77 -7.92 9.00
CA ARG A 35 -16.13 -8.22 9.47
C ARG A 35 -17.15 -7.24 8.91
N TYR A 36 -16.85 -5.96 9.00
CA TYR A 36 -17.70 -4.90 8.45
C TYR A 36 -17.89 -5.07 6.94
N VAL A 37 -16.80 -5.21 6.19
CA VAL A 37 -16.85 -5.35 4.72
C VAL A 37 -17.64 -6.59 4.30
N LEU A 38 -17.42 -7.73 4.93
CA LEU A 38 -18.15 -8.96 4.61
C LEU A 38 -19.65 -8.83 4.90
N GLY A 39 -20.03 -8.17 6.00
CA GLY A 39 -21.44 -7.87 6.32
C GLY A 39 -22.07 -7.01 5.23
N LYS A 40 -21.46 -5.89 4.90
CA LYS A 40 -21.91 -4.97 3.86
C LYS A 40 -22.03 -5.67 2.50
N LYS A 41 -21.01 -6.43 2.08
CA LYS A 41 -21.01 -7.14 0.80
C LYS A 41 -22.03 -8.29 0.74
N LYS A 42 -22.42 -8.84 1.89
CA LYS A 42 -23.54 -9.78 1.98
C LYS A 42 -24.89 -9.08 1.73
N GLU A 43 -25.10 -7.92 2.33
CA GLU A 43 -26.32 -7.10 2.13
C GLU A 43 -26.45 -6.65 0.69
N GLU A 44 -25.33 -6.26 0.04
CA GLU A 44 -25.27 -5.87 -1.36
C GLU A 44 -25.39 -7.07 -2.32
N ASN A 45 -25.44 -8.31 -1.86
CA ASN A 45 -25.38 -9.53 -2.67
C ASN A 45 -24.17 -9.55 -3.62
N TRP A 46 -23.05 -8.92 -3.18
CA TRP A 46 -21.85 -8.82 -4.00
C TRP A 46 -21.14 -10.17 -4.10
N ILE A 47 -20.89 -10.62 -5.32
CA ILE A 47 -20.20 -11.88 -5.62
C ILE A 47 -18.95 -11.59 -6.44
N PRO A 48 -17.76 -12.01 -5.98
CA PRO A 48 -16.53 -11.86 -6.74
C PRO A 48 -16.55 -12.79 -7.96
N THR A 49 -16.15 -12.25 -9.09
CA THR A 49 -16.07 -12.98 -10.37
C THR A 49 -14.61 -13.00 -10.87
N ASN A 50 -14.37 -13.69 -12.00
CA ASN A 50 -13.09 -13.60 -12.71
C ASN A 50 -12.98 -12.30 -13.53
N ASP A 51 -14.07 -11.59 -13.70
CA ASP A 51 -14.08 -10.26 -14.30
C ASP A 51 -13.69 -9.22 -13.23
N PHE A 52 -12.41 -8.93 -13.12
CA PHE A 52 -11.88 -7.98 -12.14
C PHE A 52 -12.40 -6.55 -12.38
N SER A 53 -12.94 -6.25 -13.56
CA SER A 53 -13.56 -4.94 -13.82
C SER A 53 -14.76 -4.64 -12.91
N LYS A 54 -15.27 -5.66 -12.21
CA LYS A 54 -16.34 -5.52 -11.20
C LYS A 54 -15.84 -5.01 -9.85
N ILE A 55 -14.53 -4.94 -9.63
CA ILE A 55 -13.93 -4.34 -8.44
C ILE A 55 -13.88 -2.82 -8.64
N LYS A 56 -14.72 -2.09 -7.91
CA LYS A 56 -14.97 -0.65 -8.13
C LYS A 56 -14.39 0.25 -7.03
N ASN A 57 -14.10 -0.30 -5.86
CA ASN A 57 -13.65 0.45 -4.70
C ASN A 57 -12.76 -0.40 -3.78
N PHE A 58 -12.15 0.21 -2.78
CA PHE A 58 -11.26 -0.47 -1.84
C PHE A 58 -11.96 -1.59 -1.03
N GLU A 59 -13.25 -1.42 -0.71
CA GLU A 59 -14.02 -2.48 -0.02
C GLU A 59 -14.17 -3.73 -0.90
N ASP A 60 -14.32 -3.56 -2.21
CA ASP A 60 -14.36 -4.68 -3.17
C ASP A 60 -13.02 -5.41 -3.21
N HIS A 61 -11.90 -4.69 -3.22
CA HIS A 61 -10.56 -5.28 -3.14
C HIS A 61 -10.39 -6.11 -1.85
N SER A 62 -10.79 -5.54 -0.72
CA SER A 62 -10.73 -6.23 0.58
C SER A 62 -11.59 -7.49 0.60
N ALA A 63 -12.82 -7.41 0.11
CA ALA A 63 -13.75 -8.53 0.07
C ALA A 63 -13.34 -9.61 -0.93
N PHE A 64 -12.63 -9.24 -1.99
CA PHE A 64 -12.27 -10.14 -3.08
C PHE A 64 -11.51 -11.37 -2.57
N TYR A 65 -10.38 -11.18 -1.92
CA TYR A 65 -9.58 -12.29 -1.41
C TYR A 65 -10.19 -13.01 -0.20
N LEU A 66 -11.10 -12.37 0.54
CA LEU A 66 -11.85 -13.02 1.60
C LEU A 66 -12.80 -14.10 1.05
N LYS A 67 -13.35 -13.86 -0.15
CA LYS A 67 -14.29 -14.78 -0.82
C LYS A 67 -13.63 -15.69 -1.85
N ARG A 68 -12.50 -15.27 -2.45
CA ARG A 68 -11.77 -16.00 -3.48
C ARG A 68 -10.53 -16.69 -2.90
N ARG A 69 -10.75 -17.67 -2.02
CA ARG A 69 -9.68 -18.45 -1.40
C ARG A 69 -8.87 -19.28 -2.40
N ASP A 70 -9.48 -19.62 -3.52
CA ASP A 70 -8.83 -20.28 -4.65
C ASP A 70 -7.67 -19.46 -5.23
N LEU A 71 -7.69 -18.15 -5.05
CA LEU A 71 -6.63 -17.24 -5.51
C LEU A 71 -5.55 -16.94 -4.47
N TRP A 72 -5.58 -17.56 -3.30
CA TRP A 72 -4.55 -17.33 -2.28
C TRP A 72 -3.15 -17.78 -2.69
N HIS A 73 -3.06 -18.66 -3.69
CA HIS A 73 -1.79 -19.07 -4.26
C HIS A 73 -0.96 -17.88 -4.82
N VAL A 74 -1.59 -16.76 -5.18
CA VAL A 74 -0.88 -15.55 -5.64
C VAL A 74 0.03 -14.93 -4.56
N PHE A 75 -0.13 -15.34 -3.31
CA PHE A 75 0.69 -14.91 -2.17
C PHE A 75 1.72 -15.96 -1.75
N ASP A 76 1.82 -17.10 -2.42
CA ASP A 76 2.64 -18.23 -1.97
C ASP A 76 4.14 -17.88 -1.96
N ASP A 77 4.62 -17.07 -2.87
CA ASP A 77 6.00 -16.59 -2.86
C ASP A 77 6.33 -15.83 -1.57
N TRP A 78 5.36 -15.10 -1.00
CA TRP A 78 5.55 -14.36 0.25
C TRP A 78 5.33 -15.23 1.49
N ARG A 79 4.41 -16.19 1.42
CA ARG A 79 4.09 -17.11 2.51
C ARG A 79 5.19 -18.14 2.74
N ASN A 80 5.89 -18.53 1.69
CA ASN A 80 6.88 -19.61 1.70
C ASN A 80 8.33 -19.08 1.75
N ILE A 81 8.53 -17.76 1.97
CA ILE A 81 9.86 -17.20 2.11
C ILE A 81 10.57 -17.82 3.32
N VAL A 82 11.73 -18.43 3.05
CA VAL A 82 12.65 -18.86 4.11
C VAL A 82 13.50 -17.64 4.51
N PRO A 83 13.51 -17.24 5.78
CA PRO A 83 14.34 -16.12 6.24
C PRO A 83 15.81 -16.40 5.96
N SER A 84 16.46 -15.57 5.17
CA SER A 84 17.86 -15.73 4.80
C SER A 84 18.81 -14.80 5.59
N LYS A 85 18.28 -13.83 6.32
CA LYS A 85 19.06 -12.84 7.07
C LYS A 85 18.34 -12.44 8.36
N CYS A 86 19.11 -12.29 9.43
CA CYS A 86 18.68 -11.55 10.61
C CYS A 86 18.82 -10.06 10.34
N ILE A 87 17.81 -9.28 10.66
CA ILE A 87 17.80 -7.83 10.55
C ILE A 87 17.81 -7.26 11.96
N ASP A 88 18.67 -6.28 12.20
CA ASP A 88 18.62 -5.52 13.43
C ASP A 88 17.41 -4.56 13.42
N PHE A 89 16.41 -4.92 14.22
CA PHE A 89 15.19 -4.13 14.38
C PHE A 89 15.35 -2.97 15.36
N TYR A 90 16.45 -2.92 16.11
CA TYR A 90 16.67 -1.95 17.18
C TYR A 90 17.44 -0.70 16.73
N GLN A 91 17.65 -0.53 15.43
CA GLN A 91 18.23 0.70 14.92
C GLN A 91 17.41 1.91 15.37
N LYS A 92 18.05 2.80 16.12
CA LYS A 92 17.44 4.08 16.50
C LYS A 92 17.50 5.05 15.33
N GLN A 93 16.42 5.82 15.17
CA GLN A 93 16.45 6.99 14.28
C GLN A 93 17.27 8.09 14.97
N GLU A 94 18.39 8.47 14.36
CA GLU A 94 19.28 9.50 14.88
C GLU A 94 18.94 10.90 14.35
N LEU A 95 18.22 10.97 13.20
CA LEU A 95 17.86 12.21 12.56
C LEU A 95 16.60 12.79 13.18
N SER A 96 16.58 14.11 13.41
CA SER A 96 15.37 14.86 13.72
C SER A 96 14.35 14.79 12.57
N ASP A 97 13.09 15.11 12.84
CA ASP A 97 12.04 15.12 11.82
C ASP A 97 12.37 16.04 10.63
N VAL A 98 12.97 17.20 10.92
CA VAL A 98 13.40 18.16 9.88
C VAL A 98 14.50 17.56 9.00
N GLU A 99 15.49 16.91 9.60
CA GLU A 99 16.56 16.26 8.84
C GLU A 99 16.04 15.10 8.00
N GLN A 100 15.08 14.34 8.50
CA GLN A 100 14.42 13.28 7.74
C GLN A 100 13.67 13.84 6.53
N ILE A 101 12.89 14.92 6.71
CA ILE A 101 12.20 15.62 5.62
C ILE A 101 13.20 16.10 4.57
N LEU A 102 14.26 16.77 4.99
CA LEU A 102 15.30 17.25 4.08
C LEU A 102 16.00 16.12 3.33
N LYS A 103 16.26 14.99 3.99
CA LYS A 103 16.80 13.78 3.36
C LYS A 103 15.86 13.25 2.28
N CYS A 104 14.57 13.13 2.57
CA CYS A 104 13.56 12.70 1.60
C CYS A 104 13.49 13.65 0.39
N LEU A 105 13.45 14.95 0.63
CA LEU A 105 13.42 15.95 -0.44
C LEU A 105 14.66 15.88 -1.34
N ARG A 106 15.85 15.69 -0.77
CA ARG A 106 17.08 15.49 -1.55
C ARG A 106 16.99 14.24 -2.43
N ILE A 107 16.49 13.12 -1.89
CA ILE A 107 16.31 11.87 -2.65
C ILE A 107 15.36 12.09 -3.82
N PHE A 108 14.22 12.74 -3.60
CA PHE A 108 13.26 13.03 -4.68
C PHE A 108 13.86 13.95 -5.73
N ASN A 109 14.53 15.01 -5.30
CA ASN A 109 15.19 15.95 -6.22
C ASN A 109 16.28 15.27 -7.07
N THR A 110 17.12 14.42 -6.47
CA THR A 110 18.16 13.67 -7.20
C THR A 110 17.55 12.73 -8.27
N LYS A 111 16.33 12.26 -8.04
CA LYS A 111 15.59 11.44 -9.01
C LYS A 111 14.75 12.25 -10.01
N GLY A 112 14.80 13.59 -9.95
CA GLY A 112 14.00 14.46 -10.79
C GLY A 112 12.51 14.45 -10.44
N TYR A 113 12.14 14.13 -9.21
CA TYR A 113 10.75 14.10 -8.77
C TYR A 113 10.35 15.44 -8.15
N ASN A 114 9.19 15.92 -8.53
CA ASN A 114 8.62 17.17 -8.00
C ASN A 114 7.77 16.87 -6.77
N VAL A 115 8.13 17.46 -5.65
CA VAL A 115 7.36 17.39 -4.42
C VAL A 115 6.51 18.64 -4.30
N LEU A 116 5.22 18.52 -4.52
CA LEU A 116 4.23 19.58 -4.37
C LEU A 116 3.54 19.43 -3.02
N PHE A 117 3.31 20.54 -2.33
CA PHE A 117 2.57 20.50 -1.08
C PHE A 117 1.55 21.63 -1.00
N LYS A 118 0.51 21.41 -0.22
CA LYS A 118 -0.48 22.43 0.14
C LYS A 118 -0.71 22.37 1.65
N ASP A 119 -0.60 23.51 2.29
CA ASP A 119 -1.07 23.68 3.68
C ASP A 119 -2.61 23.72 3.67
N ILE A 120 -3.22 22.76 4.36
CA ILE A 120 -4.67 22.62 4.52
C ILE A 120 -5.07 22.75 5.99
N THR A 121 -4.18 23.34 6.80
CA THR A 121 -4.40 23.51 8.25
C THR A 121 -5.54 24.47 8.49
N THR A 122 -6.56 24.01 9.21
CA THR A 122 -7.66 24.86 9.65
C THR A 122 -7.25 25.75 10.83
N PRO A 123 -7.91 26.90 11.04
CA PRO A 123 -7.56 27.82 12.14
C PRO A 123 -7.59 27.19 13.53
N ASP A 124 -8.54 26.30 13.80
CA ASP A 124 -8.68 25.56 15.06
C ASP A 124 -7.48 24.65 15.33
N ILE A 125 -6.98 23.95 14.30
CA ILE A 125 -5.79 23.11 14.42
C ILE A 125 -4.53 23.96 14.60
N ARG A 126 -4.42 25.06 13.83
CA ARG A 126 -3.26 25.94 13.88
C ARG A 126 -3.04 26.62 15.23
N GLN A 127 -4.12 26.97 15.95
CA GLN A 127 -4.03 27.57 17.29
C GLN A 127 -3.34 26.67 18.31
N PHE A 128 -3.34 25.35 18.11
CA PHE A 128 -2.65 24.37 18.96
C PHE A 128 -1.22 24.07 18.49
N GLY A 129 -0.71 24.78 17.48
CA GLY A 129 0.63 24.57 16.92
C GLY A 129 0.75 23.34 16.02
N TYR A 130 -0.34 22.72 15.60
CA TYR A 130 -0.35 21.61 14.65
C TYR A 130 -0.57 22.10 13.23
N TYR A 131 -0.06 21.30 12.27
CA TYR A 131 -0.17 21.57 10.84
C TYR A 131 -0.67 20.34 10.10
N SER A 132 -1.55 20.56 9.13
CA SER A 132 -2.02 19.54 8.21
C SER A 132 -1.57 19.91 6.80
N ILE A 133 -0.78 19.02 6.18
CA ILE A 133 -0.17 19.25 4.87
C ILE A 133 -0.55 18.12 3.94
N LYS A 134 -1.04 18.47 2.75
CA LYS A 134 -1.23 17.51 1.66
C LYS A 134 -0.03 17.55 0.74
N ILE A 135 0.58 16.38 0.49
CA ILE A 135 1.71 16.24 -0.43
C ILE A 135 1.25 15.49 -1.68
N TYR A 136 1.73 15.93 -2.83
CA TYR A 136 1.53 15.27 -4.11
C TYR A 136 2.86 15.20 -4.88
N ILE A 137 3.21 14.00 -5.36
CA ILE A 137 4.42 13.75 -6.14
C ILE A 137 3.97 13.07 -7.44
N PRO A 138 3.90 13.83 -8.55
CA PRO A 138 3.32 13.34 -9.82
C PRO A 138 3.99 12.07 -10.37
N GLN A 139 5.26 11.87 -10.06
CA GLN A 139 6.03 10.73 -10.55
C GLN A 139 5.81 9.43 -9.74
N LEU A 140 5.11 9.51 -8.60
CA LEU A 140 4.71 8.31 -7.85
C LEU A 140 3.38 7.79 -8.36
N ILE A 141 3.22 6.46 -8.28
CA ILE A 141 1.98 5.78 -8.67
C ILE A 141 1.07 5.75 -7.47
N GLN A 142 -0.17 6.17 -7.66
CA GLN A 142 -1.22 6.03 -6.66
C GLN A 142 -1.84 4.63 -6.73
N MET A 143 -2.27 4.13 -5.60
CA MET A 143 -3.09 2.93 -5.53
C MET A 143 -4.54 3.30 -5.86
N GLY A 144 -5.11 2.68 -6.89
CA GLY A 144 -6.47 2.95 -7.34
C GLY A 144 -7.49 2.06 -6.64
N GLY A 145 -8.61 2.63 -6.20
CA GLY A 145 -9.72 1.85 -5.63
C GLY A 145 -10.54 1.10 -6.68
N SER A 146 -10.46 1.47 -7.95
CA SER A 146 -11.12 0.75 -9.05
C SER A 146 -10.09 -0.01 -9.89
N TYR A 147 -10.33 -1.30 -10.08
CA TYR A 147 -9.46 -2.14 -10.89
C TYR A 147 -9.30 -1.64 -12.32
N SER A 148 -10.33 -1.05 -12.92
CA SER A 148 -10.29 -0.56 -14.30
C SER A 148 -9.47 0.73 -14.49
N TRP A 149 -9.03 1.37 -13.42
CA TRP A 149 -8.30 2.63 -13.48
C TRP A 149 -6.81 2.40 -13.28
N TYR A 150 -6.16 1.93 -14.32
CA TYR A 150 -4.72 1.69 -14.32
C TYR A 150 -3.94 2.99 -14.56
N PHE A 151 -2.85 3.16 -13.83
CA PHE A 151 -1.87 4.23 -14.07
C PHE A 151 -0.78 3.77 -15.05
N LEU A 152 -1.16 3.16 -16.17
CA LEU A 152 -0.26 2.50 -17.10
C LEU A 152 0.71 3.45 -17.82
N GLY A 153 0.41 4.74 -17.87
CA GLY A 153 1.30 5.76 -18.43
C GLY A 153 2.53 6.07 -17.60
N SER A 154 2.61 5.54 -16.37
CA SER A 154 3.76 5.77 -15.53
C SER A 154 4.94 4.88 -15.91
N GLN A 155 6.05 5.48 -16.34
CA GLN A 155 7.30 4.77 -16.61
C GLN A 155 7.81 3.99 -15.39
N ARG A 156 7.43 4.41 -14.19
CA ARG A 156 7.81 3.77 -12.94
C ARG A 156 7.37 2.30 -12.86
N LEU A 157 6.22 1.94 -13.46
CA LEU A 157 5.74 0.55 -13.52
C LEU A 157 6.73 -0.38 -14.22
N TYR A 158 7.47 0.14 -15.20
CA TYR A 158 8.35 -0.64 -16.04
C TYR A 158 9.84 -0.49 -15.67
N THR A 159 10.20 0.55 -14.95
CA THR A 159 11.61 0.81 -14.60
C THR A 159 11.99 0.35 -13.19
N VAL A 160 11.10 0.52 -12.21
CA VAL A 160 11.41 0.16 -10.83
C VAL A 160 11.53 -1.36 -10.63
N PRO A 161 10.65 -2.22 -11.17
CA PRO A 161 10.82 -3.67 -11.02
C PRO A 161 12.17 -4.18 -11.52
N LYS A 162 12.69 -3.61 -12.60
CA LYS A 162 14.01 -3.97 -13.15
C LYS A 162 15.16 -3.70 -12.16
N GLN A 163 15.05 -2.68 -11.31
CA GLN A 163 16.05 -2.38 -10.28
C GLN A 163 16.12 -3.48 -9.22
N PHE A 164 15.07 -4.28 -9.11
CA PHE A 164 14.96 -5.42 -8.20
C PHE A 164 15.11 -6.78 -8.90
N GLY A 165 15.53 -6.78 -10.17
CA GLY A 165 15.78 -8.02 -10.94
C GLY A 165 14.54 -8.63 -11.60
N TYR A 166 13.39 -7.94 -11.59
CA TYR A 166 12.19 -8.43 -12.27
C TYR A 166 12.15 -8.01 -13.73
N THR A 167 11.65 -8.89 -14.60
CA THR A 167 11.36 -8.56 -16.00
C THR A 167 10.00 -7.88 -16.08
N CYS A 168 10.01 -6.61 -16.47
CA CYS A 168 8.78 -5.83 -16.64
C CYS A 168 8.97 -4.83 -17.78
N ASN A 169 8.64 -5.24 -19.01
CA ASN A 169 8.89 -4.43 -20.21
C ASN A 169 7.59 -3.87 -20.82
N ASN A 170 6.48 -4.55 -20.61
CA ASN A 170 5.18 -4.24 -21.21
C ASN A 170 4.04 -4.56 -20.23
N PHE A 171 2.82 -4.29 -20.66
CA PHE A 171 1.61 -4.52 -19.87
C PHE A 171 1.41 -5.99 -19.48
N GLU A 172 1.73 -6.92 -20.39
CA GLU A 172 1.52 -8.36 -20.17
C GLU A 172 2.40 -8.92 -19.03
N ASN A 173 3.52 -8.24 -18.73
CA ASN A 173 4.42 -8.62 -17.64
C ASN A 173 4.02 -8.02 -16.28
N LEU A 174 2.99 -7.19 -16.22
CA LEU A 174 2.50 -6.66 -14.96
C LEU A 174 1.71 -7.71 -14.19
N ASN A 175 1.62 -7.52 -12.88
CA ASN A 175 0.69 -8.28 -12.06
C ASN A 175 -0.73 -7.78 -12.30
N HIS A 176 -1.57 -8.62 -12.90
CA HIS A 176 -2.97 -8.32 -13.23
C HIS A 176 -3.96 -8.68 -12.12
N TYR A 177 -3.51 -9.23 -11.01
CA TYR A 177 -4.41 -9.48 -9.89
C TYR A 177 -4.77 -8.20 -9.15
N PRO A 178 -5.99 -8.10 -8.61
CA PRO A 178 -6.37 -6.99 -7.74
C PRO A 178 -5.41 -6.85 -6.58
N HIS A 179 -5.11 -5.62 -6.15
CA HIS A 179 -4.29 -5.44 -4.96
C HIS A 179 -5.04 -5.89 -3.69
N PRO A 180 -4.35 -6.45 -2.69
CA PRO A 180 -4.98 -6.97 -1.47
C PRO A 180 -5.20 -5.92 -0.38
N PHE A 181 -4.85 -4.67 -0.62
CA PHE A 181 -4.91 -3.61 0.38
C PHE A 181 -6.33 -3.05 0.52
N PRO A 182 -6.77 -2.78 1.77
CA PRO A 182 -8.04 -2.14 2.07
C PRO A 182 -8.05 -0.65 1.71
#